data_02876a9f1ebb6cd66d5fd924c1d6f122
#
_entry.id   02876a9f1ebb6cd66d5fd924c1d6f122
#
_cell.length_a   1.000
_cell.length_b   1.000
_cell.length_c   1.000
_cell.angle_alpha   90.00
_cell.angle_beta   90.00
_cell.angle_gamma   90.00
#
_symmetry.space_group_name_H-M   'P 1'
#
loop_
_entity.id
_entity.type
_entity.pdbx_description
1 polymer ?
#
loop_
_entity_poly.entity_id
_entity_poly.type
_entity_poly.pdbx_seq_one_letter_code
_entity_poly.pdbx_strand_id
1 'polypeptide(L)'
;NGEFEAPYFQQLTDFVKQEYRQGTCYPPGNQIFNAFNLCPFNAVKVVIIGQDPYHEPGQAEGLCFSVADGVRFPPSLQNIFKEIESDLGRPQPSSGSLRRWAEQGVLLLNATLTVRAHQAASHAGHGWETFTDAAIRALAEEREHLVFMLWGSYAQKKGAFINRSRHLVLSSAHPSPLS
;
A
#
# COMPACT_ATOMS: atom_id res chain seq x y z
N ASN A 1 -16.79 -4.11 6.74
CA ASN A 1 -17.36 -3.04 7.58
C ASN A 1 -17.29 -3.35 9.08
N GLY A 2 -17.24 -4.64 9.49
CA GLY A 2 -17.13 -5.00 10.90
C GLY A 2 -15.85 -4.52 11.58
N GLU A 3 -14.79 -4.26 10.82
CA GLU A 3 -13.52 -3.80 11.38
C GLU A 3 -13.64 -2.42 12.04
N PHE A 4 -14.43 -1.51 11.47
CA PHE A 4 -14.62 -0.17 12.02
C PHE A 4 -15.30 -0.17 13.39
N GLU A 5 -16.02 -1.22 13.73
CA GLU A 5 -16.71 -1.38 15.01
C GLU A 5 -15.89 -2.16 16.03
N ALA A 6 -14.78 -2.77 15.62
CA ALA A 6 -13.94 -3.57 16.50
C ALA A 6 -13.18 -2.69 17.49
N PRO A 7 -12.97 -3.17 18.74
CA PRO A 7 -12.25 -2.40 19.77
C PRO A 7 -10.85 -1.96 19.35
N TYR A 8 -10.11 -2.80 18.64
CA TYR A 8 -8.76 -2.43 18.18
C TYR A 8 -8.79 -1.23 17.23
N PHE A 9 -9.84 -1.13 16.41
CA PHE A 9 -9.96 -0.04 15.43
C PHE A 9 -10.23 1.29 16.13
N GLN A 10 -11.00 1.27 17.22
CA GLN A 10 -11.21 2.47 18.04
C GLN A 10 -9.88 2.95 18.64
N GLN A 11 -9.09 2.02 19.18
CA GLN A 11 -7.78 2.34 19.75
C GLN A 11 -6.84 2.88 18.68
N LEU A 12 -6.83 2.27 17.48
CA LEU A 12 -6.05 2.74 16.34
C LEU A 12 -6.47 4.15 15.93
N THR A 13 -7.75 4.40 15.83
CA THR A 13 -8.30 5.71 15.46
C THR A 13 -7.88 6.78 16.45
N ASP A 14 -7.97 6.50 17.76
CA ASP A 14 -7.57 7.42 18.80
C ASP A 14 -6.07 7.73 18.73
N PHE A 15 -5.25 6.71 18.52
CA PHE A 15 -3.81 6.86 18.32
C PHE A 15 -3.49 7.75 17.12
N VAL A 16 -4.08 7.46 15.97
CA VAL A 16 -3.83 8.22 14.73
C VAL A 16 -4.26 9.69 14.89
N LYS A 17 -5.44 9.93 15.44
CA LYS A 17 -5.91 11.30 15.67
C LYS A 17 -4.98 12.07 16.58
N GLN A 18 -4.49 11.44 17.64
CA GLN A 18 -3.54 12.07 18.57
C GLN A 18 -2.22 12.38 17.88
N GLU A 19 -1.68 11.44 17.08
CA GLU A 19 -0.44 11.65 16.34
C GLU A 19 -0.54 12.82 15.36
N TYR A 20 -1.65 12.94 14.63
CA TYR A 20 -1.88 14.05 13.69
C TYR A 20 -2.07 15.40 14.40
N ARG A 21 -2.56 15.39 15.64
CA ARG A 21 -2.69 16.61 16.45
C ARG A 21 -1.37 17.06 17.05
N GLN A 22 -0.50 16.14 17.41
CA GLN A 22 0.76 16.41 18.11
C GLN A 22 1.91 16.76 17.18
N GLY A 23 1.84 16.37 15.91
CA GLY A 23 2.93 16.59 14.97
C GLY A 23 2.52 16.30 13.53
N THR A 24 3.51 16.35 12.65
CA THR A 24 3.29 16.09 11.23
C THR A 24 3.30 14.59 10.97
N CYS A 25 2.25 14.10 10.32
CA CYS A 25 2.12 12.72 9.87
C CYS A 25 1.75 12.68 8.39
N TYR A 26 2.02 11.56 7.76
CA TYR A 26 1.74 11.34 6.34
C TYR A 26 0.97 10.04 6.15
N PRO A 27 0.16 9.93 5.08
CA PRO A 27 -0.23 10.99 4.14
C PRO A 27 -1.17 12.00 4.81
N PRO A 28 -1.55 13.10 4.10
CA PRO A 28 -2.62 13.99 4.59
C PRO A 28 -3.87 13.19 4.96
N GLY A 29 -4.60 13.63 6.00
CA GLY A 29 -5.70 12.87 6.58
C GLY A 29 -6.76 12.43 5.58
N ASN A 30 -7.05 13.26 4.57
CA ASN A 30 -8.03 12.92 3.52
C ASN A 30 -7.51 11.92 2.48
N GLN A 31 -6.25 11.49 2.58
CA GLN A 31 -5.63 10.54 1.65
C GLN A 31 -5.30 9.19 2.29
N ILE A 32 -5.53 9.02 3.58
CA ILE A 32 -5.19 7.79 4.31
C ILE A 32 -5.79 6.55 3.64
N PHE A 33 -7.04 6.64 3.18
CA PHE A 33 -7.78 5.51 2.59
C PHE A 33 -7.84 5.56 1.06
N ASN A 34 -6.94 6.31 0.41
CA ASN A 34 -6.95 6.44 -1.06
C ASN A 34 -6.90 5.10 -1.79
N ALA A 35 -6.15 4.12 -1.28
CA ALA A 35 -6.07 2.82 -1.92
C ALA A 35 -7.46 2.18 -2.09
N PHE A 36 -8.29 2.28 -1.07
CA PHE A 36 -9.65 1.74 -1.11
C PHE A 36 -10.61 2.63 -1.90
N ASN A 37 -10.46 3.96 -1.78
CA ASN A 37 -11.35 4.91 -2.46
C ASN A 37 -11.16 4.88 -3.98
N LEU A 38 -9.92 4.73 -4.44
CA LEU A 38 -9.59 4.71 -5.87
C LEU A 38 -9.76 3.34 -6.51
N CYS A 39 -9.72 2.27 -5.70
CA CYS A 39 -9.87 0.91 -6.17
C CYS A 39 -10.84 0.16 -5.23
N PRO A 40 -12.17 0.34 -5.42
CA PRO A 40 -13.16 -0.31 -4.57
C PRO A 40 -13.10 -1.83 -4.65
N PHE A 41 -13.62 -2.50 -3.64
CA PHE A 41 -13.54 -3.96 -3.46
C PHE A 41 -13.87 -4.75 -4.73
N ASN A 42 -14.95 -4.39 -5.41
CA ASN A 42 -15.39 -5.11 -6.61
C ASN A 42 -14.59 -4.75 -7.87
N ALA A 43 -13.80 -3.69 -7.83
CA ALA A 43 -12.97 -3.26 -8.95
C ALA A 43 -11.54 -3.84 -8.89
N VAL A 44 -11.13 -4.42 -7.77
CA VAL A 44 -9.78 -4.95 -7.58
C VAL A 44 -9.53 -6.08 -8.56
N LYS A 45 -8.40 -6.01 -9.28
CA LYS A 45 -7.87 -7.05 -10.16
C LYS A 45 -6.50 -7.51 -9.69
N VAL A 46 -5.68 -6.58 -9.23
CA VAL A 46 -4.30 -6.80 -8.78
C VAL A 46 -4.13 -6.17 -7.40
N VAL A 47 -3.44 -6.87 -6.51
CA VAL A 47 -3.10 -6.37 -5.18
C VAL A 47 -1.58 -6.30 -5.07
N ILE A 48 -1.07 -5.11 -4.73
CA ILE A 48 0.34 -4.90 -4.41
C ILE A 48 0.41 -4.45 -2.95
N ILE A 49 1.26 -5.09 -2.16
CA ILE A 49 1.38 -4.83 -0.72
C ILE A 49 2.69 -4.13 -0.45
N GLY A 50 2.60 -2.89 0.05
CA GLY A 50 3.72 -2.15 0.58
C GLY A 50 3.79 -2.25 2.09
N GLN A 51 4.76 -1.58 2.72
CA GLN A 51 4.97 -1.65 4.16
C GLN A 51 4.36 -0.44 4.88
N ASP A 52 4.96 0.74 4.75
CA ASP A 52 4.42 1.97 5.32
C ASP A 52 4.59 3.14 4.34
N PRO A 53 3.87 4.27 4.56
CA PRO A 53 3.98 5.42 3.66
C PRO A 53 5.37 6.03 3.66
N TYR A 54 5.72 6.75 2.61
CA TYR A 54 6.89 7.63 2.62
C TYR A 54 6.75 8.66 3.74
N HIS A 55 7.86 8.96 4.43
CA HIS A 55 7.84 9.81 5.62
C HIS A 55 8.45 11.20 5.41
N GLU A 56 8.74 11.57 4.17
CA GLU A 56 9.22 12.92 3.85
C GLU A 56 8.11 13.79 3.27
N PRO A 57 8.22 15.13 3.41
CA PRO A 57 7.18 16.04 2.96
C PRO A 57 6.80 15.87 1.49
N GLY A 58 5.51 15.87 1.21
CA GLY A 58 4.97 15.90 -0.15
C GLY A 58 5.01 14.58 -0.92
N GLN A 59 5.55 13.51 -0.33
CA GLN A 59 5.72 12.23 -1.04
C GLN A 59 4.46 11.36 -1.01
N ALA A 60 4.00 10.99 0.19
CA ALA A 60 2.93 10.01 0.35
C ALA A 60 1.57 10.56 -0.10
N GLU A 61 0.83 9.74 -0.84
CA GLU A 61 -0.53 10.08 -1.31
C GLU A 61 -1.56 8.96 -1.03
N GLY A 62 -1.24 8.06 -0.11
CA GLY A 62 -2.17 7.01 0.30
C GLY A 62 -2.18 5.77 -0.60
N LEU A 63 -1.20 5.63 -1.47
CA LEU A 63 -0.98 4.48 -2.37
C LEU A 63 0.45 3.99 -2.21
N CYS A 64 0.64 2.69 -2.01
CA CYS A 64 2.01 2.18 -1.83
C CYS A 64 2.88 2.44 -3.06
N PHE A 65 4.14 2.77 -2.84
CA PHE A 65 5.15 3.14 -3.83
C PHE A 65 4.89 4.43 -4.59
N SER A 66 3.69 4.98 -4.56
CA SER A 66 3.28 6.16 -5.29
C SER A 66 3.75 7.44 -4.61
N VAL A 67 4.17 8.41 -5.41
CA VAL A 67 4.43 9.78 -4.94
C VAL A 67 3.52 10.76 -5.67
N ALA A 68 3.25 11.90 -5.04
CA ALA A 68 2.48 12.97 -5.67
C ALA A 68 3.17 13.48 -6.96
N ASP A 69 2.38 14.06 -7.86
CA ASP A 69 2.91 14.64 -9.09
C ASP A 69 4.00 15.69 -8.79
N GLY A 70 5.03 15.70 -9.61
CA GLY A 70 6.14 16.65 -9.49
C GLY A 70 7.19 16.28 -8.44
N VAL A 71 6.99 15.20 -7.69
CA VAL A 71 7.93 14.71 -6.69
C VAL A 71 8.96 13.79 -7.34
N ARG A 72 10.22 13.90 -6.91
CA ARG A 72 11.29 13.00 -7.35
C ARG A 72 10.96 11.56 -6.98
N PHE A 73 11.19 10.64 -7.92
CA PHE A 73 10.92 9.22 -7.70
C PHE A 73 11.82 8.64 -6.60
N PRO A 74 11.26 8.07 -5.54
CA PRO A 74 12.05 7.31 -4.56
C PRO A 74 12.72 6.08 -5.21
N PRO A 75 13.81 5.56 -4.61
CA PRO A 75 14.58 4.47 -5.21
C PRO A 75 13.78 3.23 -5.59
N SER A 76 12.85 2.79 -4.74
CA SER A 76 12.00 1.63 -5.06
C SER A 76 11.14 1.89 -6.29
N LEU A 77 10.55 3.07 -6.40
CA LEU A 77 9.72 3.44 -7.56
C LEU A 77 10.56 3.54 -8.83
N GLN A 78 11.78 4.08 -8.74
CA GLN A 78 12.71 4.09 -9.86
C GLN A 78 12.97 2.69 -10.39
N ASN A 79 13.19 1.73 -9.50
CA ASN A 79 13.43 0.33 -9.86
C ASN A 79 12.19 -0.32 -10.48
N ILE A 80 11.00 -0.02 -9.97
CA ILE A 80 9.75 -0.50 -10.57
C ILE A 80 9.63 -0.02 -12.01
N PHE A 81 9.85 1.26 -12.25
CA PHE A 81 9.76 1.82 -13.60
C PHE A 81 10.85 1.31 -14.54
N LYS A 82 12.07 1.11 -14.06
CA LYS A 82 13.15 0.49 -14.83
C LYS A 82 12.79 -0.92 -15.28
N GLU A 83 12.20 -1.70 -14.38
CA GLU A 83 11.80 -3.05 -14.70
C GLU A 83 10.69 -3.09 -15.75
N ILE A 84 9.70 -2.21 -15.64
CA ILE A 84 8.61 -2.11 -16.62
C ILE A 84 9.18 -1.69 -17.98
N GLU A 85 10.11 -0.75 -18.02
CA GLU A 85 10.76 -0.32 -19.27
C GLU A 85 11.53 -1.46 -19.91
N SER A 86 12.33 -2.18 -19.10
CA SER A 86 13.11 -3.32 -19.57
C SER A 86 12.24 -4.46 -20.11
N ASP A 87 11.14 -4.75 -19.43
CA ASP A 87 10.25 -5.87 -19.78
C ASP A 87 9.35 -5.56 -20.96
N LEU A 88 8.75 -4.37 -20.98
CA LEU A 88 7.73 -4.00 -21.95
C LEU A 88 8.19 -3.03 -23.04
N GLY A 89 9.41 -2.52 -22.96
CA GLY A 89 9.96 -1.54 -23.90
C GLY A 89 9.22 -0.21 -23.89
N ARG A 90 8.48 0.10 -22.83
CA ARG A 90 7.74 1.36 -22.72
C ARG A 90 8.58 2.40 -21.97
N PRO A 91 8.61 3.65 -22.45
CA PRO A 91 9.36 4.69 -21.75
C PRO A 91 8.80 4.93 -20.35
N GLN A 92 9.68 5.34 -19.45
CA GLN A 92 9.29 5.65 -18.08
C GLN A 92 8.33 6.85 -18.06
N PRO A 93 7.33 6.86 -17.14
CA PRO A 93 6.40 7.98 -17.06
C PRO A 93 7.08 9.23 -16.48
N SER A 94 6.51 10.39 -16.77
CA SER A 94 6.96 11.66 -16.20
C SER A 94 6.49 11.87 -14.76
N SER A 95 5.39 11.22 -14.35
CA SER A 95 4.83 11.31 -13.01
C SER A 95 5.07 10.02 -12.24
N GLY A 96 5.42 10.16 -10.95
CA GLY A 96 5.51 9.04 -10.02
C GLY A 96 4.20 8.67 -9.35
N SER A 97 3.10 9.35 -9.68
CA SER A 97 1.80 8.98 -9.13
C SER A 97 1.28 7.71 -9.81
N LEU A 98 0.90 6.74 -8.99
CA LEU A 98 0.32 5.48 -9.44
C LEU A 98 -1.21 5.49 -9.36
N ARG A 99 -1.81 6.67 -9.21
CA ARG A 99 -3.26 6.83 -9.21
C ARG A 99 -3.88 6.19 -10.46
N ARG A 100 -3.25 6.33 -11.61
CA ARG A 100 -3.71 5.72 -12.87
C ARG A 100 -3.77 4.19 -12.80
N TRP A 101 -2.90 3.56 -12.01
CA TRP A 101 -2.96 2.11 -11.78
C TRP A 101 -4.15 1.76 -10.87
N ALA A 102 -4.33 2.52 -9.79
CA ALA A 102 -5.44 2.30 -8.86
C ALA A 102 -6.79 2.38 -9.57
N GLU A 103 -6.96 3.37 -10.45
CA GLU A 103 -8.17 3.57 -11.23
C GLU A 103 -8.45 2.44 -12.23
N GLN A 104 -7.46 1.62 -12.53
CA GLN A 104 -7.58 0.46 -13.42
C GLN A 104 -7.74 -0.87 -12.69
N GLY A 105 -7.85 -0.86 -11.38
CA GLY A 105 -8.08 -2.06 -10.60
C GLY A 105 -6.87 -2.59 -9.82
N VAL A 106 -5.83 -1.77 -9.63
CA VAL A 106 -4.68 -2.13 -8.80
C VAL A 106 -4.88 -1.56 -7.39
N LEU A 107 -5.03 -2.44 -6.41
CA LEU A 107 -5.08 -2.04 -5.01
C LEU A 107 -3.63 -1.89 -4.50
N LEU A 108 -3.22 -0.64 -4.31
CA LEU A 108 -1.87 -0.29 -3.86
C LEU A 108 -1.90 -0.05 -2.35
N LEU A 109 -1.80 -1.13 -1.58
CA LEU A 109 -2.07 -1.13 -0.15
C LEU A 109 -0.80 -1.25 0.67
N ASN A 110 -0.50 -0.23 1.49
CA ASN A 110 0.48 -0.36 2.55
C ASN A 110 -0.12 -1.14 3.73
N ALA A 111 0.71 -1.93 4.41
CA ALA A 111 0.29 -2.62 5.63
C ALA A 111 -0.06 -1.64 6.75
N THR A 112 0.70 -0.56 6.85
CA THR A 112 0.49 0.56 7.78
C THR A 112 0.11 1.79 6.97
N LEU A 113 -1.01 2.43 7.27
CA LEU A 113 -1.56 3.49 6.41
C LEU A 113 -1.15 4.90 6.81
N THR A 114 -0.46 5.06 7.92
CA THR A 114 0.06 6.35 8.39
C THR A 114 1.48 6.21 8.90
N VAL A 115 2.19 7.34 8.97
CA VAL A 115 3.57 7.40 9.49
C VAL A 115 3.83 8.79 10.05
N ARG A 116 4.67 8.86 11.09
CA ARG A 116 5.17 10.14 11.61
C ARG A 116 6.27 10.68 10.68
N ALA A 117 6.28 11.98 10.47
CA ALA A 117 7.29 12.65 9.64
C ALA A 117 8.71 12.24 10.07
N HIS A 118 9.54 11.91 9.10
CA HIS A 118 10.95 11.54 9.25
C HIS A 118 11.22 10.26 10.06
N GLN A 119 10.19 9.49 10.41
CA GLN A 119 10.32 8.32 11.27
C GLN A 119 9.67 7.10 10.64
N ALA A 120 10.44 6.39 9.80
CA ALA A 120 9.98 5.16 9.18
C ALA A 120 9.48 4.15 10.24
N ALA A 121 8.39 3.45 9.91
CA ALA A 121 7.77 2.43 10.75
C ALA A 121 7.25 2.94 12.11
N SER A 122 7.15 4.24 12.30
CA SER A 122 6.73 4.83 13.58
C SER A 122 5.30 4.45 14.01
N HIS A 123 4.43 4.13 13.07
CA HIS A 123 3.05 3.72 13.38
C HIS A 123 2.83 2.20 13.28
N ALA A 124 3.91 1.43 13.12
CA ALA A 124 3.81 -0.03 13.15
C ALA A 124 3.40 -0.53 14.54
N GLY A 125 2.62 -1.62 14.60
CA GLY A 125 2.21 -2.23 15.85
C GLY A 125 1.06 -1.54 16.58
N HIS A 126 0.37 -0.59 15.95
CA HIS A 126 -0.75 0.14 16.56
C HIS A 126 -2.12 -0.25 16.03
N GLY A 127 -2.19 -1.27 15.16
CA GLY A 127 -3.47 -1.82 14.69
C GLY A 127 -3.70 -1.73 13.19
N TRP A 128 -2.93 -0.93 12.44
CA TRP A 128 -3.08 -0.88 10.97
C TRP A 128 -2.92 -2.25 10.33
N GLU A 129 -1.94 -3.02 10.78
CA GLU A 129 -1.65 -4.34 10.22
C GLU A 129 -2.84 -5.29 10.36
N THR A 130 -3.53 -5.25 11.48
CA THR A 130 -4.77 -6.03 11.70
C THR A 130 -5.85 -5.62 10.70
N PHE A 131 -6.02 -4.32 10.49
CA PHE A 131 -7.00 -3.79 9.56
C PHE A 131 -6.69 -4.20 8.11
N THR A 132 -5.44 -4.03 7.68
CA THR A 132 -5.03 -4.36 6.31
C THR A 132 -4.99 -5.86 6.07
N ASP A 133 -4.65 -6.68 7.09
CA ASP A 133 -4.79 -8.13 7.02
C ASP A 133 -6.25 -8.53 6.79
N ALA A 134 -7.19 -7.89 7.48
CA ALA A 134 -8.61 -8.16 7.29
C ALA A 134 -9.07 -7.80 5.87
N ALA A 135 -8.58 -6.69 5.32
CA ALA A 135 -8.90 -6.29 3.96
C ALA A 135 -8.39 -7.29 2.92
N ILE A 136 -7.12 -7.73 3.06
CA ILE A 136 -6.51 -8.71 2.16
C ILE A 136 -7.23 -10.06 2.28
N ARG A 137 -7.57 -10.47 3.50
CA ARG A 137 -8.30 -11.71 3.74
C ARG A 137 -9.68 -11.68 3.11
N ALA A 138 -10.41 -10.58 3.24
CA ALA A 138 -11.73 -10.42 2.61
C ALA A 138 -11.63 -10.55 1.09
N LEU A 139 -10.64 -9.92 0.46
CA LEU A 139 -10.40 -10.06 -0.98
C LEU A 139 -10.08 -11.51 -1.35
N ALA A 140 -9.19 -12.15 -0.61
CA ALA A 140 -8.75 -13.52 -0.92
C ALA A 140 -9.88 -14.54 -0.76
N GLU A 141 -10.79 -14.34 0.19
CA GLU A 141 -11.88 -15.27 0.51
C GLU A 141 -13.16 -15.01 -0.29
N GLU A 142 -13.47 -13.75 -0.58
CA GLU A 142 -14.74 -13.37 -1.20
C GLU A 142 -14.63 -13.09 -2.69
N ARG A 143 -13.44 -12.90 -3.22
CA ARG A 143 -13.19 -12.68 -4.64
C ARG A 143 -12.46 -13.89 -5.24
N GLU A 144 -12.42 -13.96 -6.56
CA GLU A 144 -11.71 -15.01 -7.32
C GLU A 144 -10.89 -14.38 -8.44
N HIS A 145 -9.84 -15.10 -8.86
CA HIS A 145 -9.02 -14.73 -10.02
C HIS A 145 -8.33 -13.36 -9.87
N LEU A 146 -7.96 -13.00 -8.64
CA LEU A 146 -7.12 -11.84 -8.41
C LEU A 146 -5.64 -12.20 -8.61
N VAL A 147 -4.83 -11.19 -8.87
CA VAL A 147 -3.37 -11.32 -8.92
C VAL A 147 -2.80 -10.62 -7.69
N PHE A 148 -2.06 -11.36 -6.87
CA PHE A 148 -1.34 -10.80 -5.73
C PHE A 148 0.14 -10.73 -6.07
N MET A 149 0.70 -9.53 -6.09
CA MET A 149 2.13 -9.30 -6.34
C MET A 149 2.81 -9.03 -4.99
N LEU A 150 3.57 -10.00 -4.51
CA LEU A 150 4.17 -9.98 -3.19
C LEU A 150 5.69 -9.75 -3.32
N TRP A 151 6.10 -8.52 -3.11
CA TRP A 151 7.49 -8.08 -3.26
C TRP A 151 8.20 -8.04 -1.91
N GLY A 152 9.15 -8.94 -1.73
CA GLY A 152 9.94 -9.04 -0.50
C GLY A 152 9.30 -9.93 0.56
N SER A 153 10.09 -10.26 1.57
CA SER A 153 9.67 -11.22 2.60
C SER A 153 8.49 -10.74 3.44
N TYR A 154 8.41 -9.45 3.71
CA TYR A 154 7.31 -8.88 4.49
C TYR A 154 5.95 -9.10 3.80
N ALA A 155 5.86 -8.72 2.51
CA ALA A 155 4.64 -8.91 1.74
C ALA A 155 4.31 -10.41 1.56
N GLN A 156 5.33 -11.23 1.33
CA GLN A 156 5.15 -12.68 1.16
C GLN A 156 4.61 -13.33 2.43
N LYS A 157 5.07 -12.92 3.61
CA LYS A 157 4.53 -13.40 4.89
C LYS A 157 3.10 -12.96 5.10
N LYS A 158 2.80 -11.69 4.79
CA LYS A 158 1.46 -11.14 4.93
C LYS A 158 0.45 -11.84 4.01
N GLY A 159 0.88 -12.28 2.82
CA GLY A 159 0.06 -12.97 1.86
C GLY A 159 0.19 -14.51 1.87
N ALA A 160 0.87 -15.08 2.86
CA ALA A 160 1.15 -16.51 2.88
C ALA A 160 -0.11 -17.40 2.93
N PHE A 161 -1.20 -16.89 3.47
CA PHE A 161 -2.48 -17.62 3.61
C PHE A 161 -3.29 -17.70 2.29
N ILE A 162 -2.92 -16.95 1.26
CA ILE A 162 -3.71 -16.83 0.02
C ILE A 162 -3.77 -18.16 -0.70
N ASN A 163 -4.98 -18.58 -1.07
CA ASN A 163 -5.21 -19.83 -1.79
C ASN A 163 -4.81 -19.66 -3.27
N ARG A 164 -3.72 -20.35 -3.65
CA ARG A 164 -3.16 -20.27 -5.01
C ARG A 164 -3.99 -21.02 -6.06
N SER A 165 -4.99 -21.78 -5.64
CA SER A 165 -5.95 -22.38 -6.58
C SER A 165 -7.06 -21.39 -6.98
N ARG A 166 -7.25 -20.35 -6.20
CA ARG A 166 -8.26 -19.31 -6.46
C ARG A 166 -7.66 -18.05 -7.07
N HIS A 167 -6.38 -17.76 -6.79
CA HIS A 167 -5.71 -16.54 -7.18
C HIS A 167 -4.32 -16.82 -7.73
N LEU A 168 -3.81 -15.94 -8.57
CA LEU A 168 -2.42 -15.96 -8.99
C LEU A 168 -1.58 -15.18 -7.97
N VAL A 169 -0.58 -15.84 -7.41
CA VAL A 169 0.36 -15.20 -6.48
C VAL A 169 1.75 -15.15 -7.12
N LEU A 170 2.26 -13.96 -7.34
CA LEU A 170 3.57 -13.71 -7.92
C LEU A 170 4.49 -13.13 -6.86
N SER A 171 5.58 -13.83 -6.57
CA SER A 171 6.55 -13.43 -5.55
C SER A 171 7.88 -13.04 -6.20
N SER A 172 8.48 -11.96 -5.72
CA SER A 172 9.80 -11.52 -6.16
C SER A 172 10.50 -10.77 -5.03
N ALA A 173 11.76 -10.38 -5.28
CA ALA A 173 12.48 -9.51 -4.35
C ALA A 173 11.78 -8.15 -4.22
N HIS A 174 12.02 -7.46 -3.11
CA HIS A 174 11.53 -6.10 -2.93
C HIS A 174 12.25 -5.15 -3.90
N PRO A 175 11.56 -4.14 -4.47
CA PRO A 175 12.19 -3.21 -5.42
C PRO A 175 13.20 -2.23 -4.81
N SER A 176 13.36 -2.22 -3.49
CA SER A 176 14.39 -1.39 -2.83
C SER A 176 15.79 -1.81 -3.27
N PRO A 177 16.70 -0.85 -3.55
CA PRO A 177 18.09 -1.16 -3.82
C PRO A 177 18.83 -1.76 -2.62
N LEU A 178 18.21 -1.74 -1.42
CA LEU A 178 18.76 -2.30 -0.20
C LEU A 178 18.33 -3.75 0.05
N SER A 179 17.48 -4.29 -0.80
CA SER A 179 17.03 -5.68 -0.67
C SER A 179 17.94 -6.68 -1.39
#